data_a937a135ed3bf4bcf8bf9e7dbca24ed6
#
_entry.id   a937a135ed3bf4bcf8bf9e7dbca24ed6
#
_cell.length_a   1.000
_cell.length_b   1.000
_cell.length_c   1.000
_cell.angle_alpha   90.00
_cell.angle_beta   90.00
_cell.angle_gamma   90.00
#
_symmetry.space_group_name_H-M   'P 1'
#
loop_
_entity.id
_entity.type
_entity.pdbx_description
1 polymer ?
#
loop_
_entity_poly.entity_id
_entity_poly.type
_entity_poly.pdbx_seq_one_letter_code
_entity_poly.pdbx_strand_id
1 'polypeptide(L)'
;PALKGDFLQNEIHKFVNNKNWELITDYHFGGYGKVTTEFIEWMNWFYAQTGIPLDPIYTGKMVFGVMDLIQRNYFPPKSKILMIHTGGLQGIAGMNAKLEKQNKPILVLW
;
A
#
# COMPACT_ATOMS: atom_id res chain seq x y z
N PRO A 1 -2.75 0.83 -7.02
CA PRO A 1 -2.10 2.13 -6.91
C PRO A 1 -2.60 2.95 -5.73
N ALA A 2 -1.78 3.90 -5.29
CA ALA A 2 -2.14 4.83 -4.22
C ALA A 2 -3.20 5.84 -4.66
N LEU A 3 -3.31 6.08 -5.94
CA LEU A 3 -4.29 6.97 -6.54
C LEU A 3 -5.59 6.22 -6.80
N LYS A 4 -6.72 6.90 -6.55
CA LYS A 4 -8.03 6.36 -6.83
C LYS A 4 -8.33 6.41 -8.33
N GLY A 5 -8.92 5.33 -8.87
CA GLY A 5 -9.30 5.21 -10.27
C GLY A 5 -8.32 4.38 -11.09
N ASP A 6 -8.61 4.24 -12.38
CA ASP A 6 -7.91 3.36 -13.31
C ASP A 6 -7.14 4.11 -14.42
N PHE A 7 -7.04 5.43 -14.31
CA PHE A 7 -6.43 6.27 -15.36
C PHE A 7 -4.97 5.91 -15.67
N LEU A 8 -4.23 5.30 -14.72
CA LEU A 8 -2.86 4.86 -14.93
C LEU A 8 -2.74 3.76 -15.98
N GLN A 9 -3.81 3.03 -16.26
CA GLN A 9 -3.80 1.98 -17.27
C GLN A 9 -3.38 2.52 -18.64
N ASN A 10 -4.00 3.63 -19.06
CA ASN A 10 -3.65 4.28 -20.31
C ASN A 10 -2.24 4.85 -20.33
N GLU A 11 -1.78 5.38 -19.20
CA GLU A 11 -0.42 5.89 -19.06
C GLU A 11 0.61 4.76 -19.20
N ILE A 12 0.37 3.60 -18.60
CA ILE A 12 1.25 2.44 -18.72
C ILE A 12 1.32 1.95 -20.17
N HIS A 13 0.18 1.91 -20.88
CA HIS A 13 0.13 1.49 -22.27
C HIS A 13 0.99 2.35 -23.21
N LYS A 14 1.28 3.59 -22.85
CA LYS A 14 2.19 4.46 -23.62
C LYS A 14 3.64 3.97 -23.59
N PHE A 15 4.03 3.22 -22.57
CA PHE A 15 5.42 2.79 -22.35
C PHE A 15 5.62 1.29 -22.51
N VAL A 16 4.56 0.48 -22.40
CA VAL A 16 4.65 -0.98 -22.38
C VAL A 16 3.65 -1.58 -23.34
N ASN A 17 4.16 -2.37 -24.30
CA ASN A 17 3.34 -3.08 -25.27
C ASN A 17 2.94 -4.49 -24.82
N ASN A 18 3.62 -5.05 -23.81
CA ASN A 18 3.35 -6.39 -23.30
C ASN A 18 2.02 -6.41 -22.52
N LYS A 19 1.38 -7.58 -22.52
CA LYS A 19 0.12 -7.81 -21.78
C LYS A 19 0.32 -8.66 -20.53
N ASN A 20 1.56 -8.76 -20.03
CA ASN A 20 1.92 -9.57 -18.88
C ASN A 20 1.88 -8.81 -17.56
N TRP A 21 1.06 -7.79 -17.47
CA TRP A 21 0.87 -6.96 -16.28
C TRP A 21 -0.61 -6.67 -16.04
N GLU A 22 -0.93 -6.34 -14.83
CA GLU A 22 -2.27 -5.96 -14.41
C GLU A 22 -2.20 -4.80 -13.42
N LEU A 23 -3.13 -3.87 -13.52
CA LEU A 23 -3.26 -2.76 -12.60
C LEU A 23 -4.32 -3.09 -11.55
N ILE A 24 -3.89 -3.25 -10.30
CA ILE A 24 -4.79 -3.48 -9.17
C ILE A 24 -5.22 -2.14 -8.61
N THR A 25 -6.53 -1.85 -8.61
CA THR A 25 -7.07 -0.52 -8.29
C THR A 25 -7.84 -0.47 -6.96
N ASP A 26 -7.99 -1.59 -6.24
CA ASP A 26 -8.92 -1.69 -5.11
C ASP A 26 -8.34 -1.21 -3.78
N TYR A 27 -7.02 -1.02 -3.66
CA TYR A 27 -6.35 -0.78 -2.38
C TYR A 27 -5.83 0.65 -2.24
N HIS A 28 -6.62 1.65 -2.67
CA HIS A 28 -6.24 3.07 -2.58
C HIS A 28 -6.58 3.72 -1.23
N PHE A 29 -7.45 3.13 -0.42
CA PHE A 29 -7.89 3.64 0.89
C PHE A 29 -8.47 5.06 0.84
N GLY A 30 -9.17 5.41 -0.23
CA GLY A 30 -9.80 6.71 -0.43
C GLY A 30 -9.10 7.63 -1.40
N GLY A 31 -7.85 7.32 -1.77
CA GLY A 31 -7.05 8.07 -2.75
C GLY A 31 -5.67 8.44 -2.25
N TYR A 32 -4.97 9.26 -3.01
CA TYR A 32 -3.60 9.68 -2.70
C TYR A 32 -3.51 10.37 -1.33
N GLY A 33 -2.57 9.92 -0.51
CA GLY A 33 -2.34 10.46 0.82
C GLY A 33 -3.47 10.21 1.82
N LYS A 34 -4.52 9.48 1.44
CA LYS A 34 -5.63 9.12 2.33
C LYS A 34 -5.39 7.74 2.93
N VAL A 35 -5.78 7.61 4.19
CA VAL A 35 -5.66 6.37 4.96
C VAL A 35 -6.90 6.16 5.81
N THR A 36 -7.16 4.91 6.18
CA THR A 36 -8.22 4.55 7.13
C THR A 36 -7.58 4.14 8.45
N THR A 37 -8.35 4.18 9.54
CA THR A 37 -7.90 3.68 10.85
C THR A 37 -7.50 2.22 10.76
N GLU A 38 -8.28 1.38 10.08
CA GLU A 38 -7.97 -0.02 9.84
C GLU A 38 -6.61 -0.21 9.17
N PHE A 39 -6.30 0.60 8.16
CA PHE A 39 -5.02 0.54 7.47
C PHE A 39 -3.85 0.91 8.38
N ILE A 40 -4.00 1.96 9.21
CA ILE A 40 -2.96 2.37 10.16
C ILE A 40 -2.73 1.27 11.20
N GLU A 41 -3.77 0.69 11.75
CA GLU A 41 -3.66 -0.42 12.70
C GLU A 41 -2.99 -1.64 12.08
N TRP A 42 -3.33 -1.95 10.83
CA TRP A 42 -2.70 -3.03 10.10
C TRP A 42 -1.20 -2.76 9.87
N MET A 43 -0.81 -1.54 9.50
CA MET A 43 0.60 -1.17 9.32
C MET A 43 1.39 -1.32 10.61
N ASN A 44 0.83 -0.91 11.74
CA ASN A 44 1.44 -1.07 13.04
C ASN A 44 1.62 -2.56 13.40
N TRP A 45 0.59 -3.36 13.15
CA TRP A 45 0.65 -4.81 13.32
C TRP A 45 1.73 -5.43 12.43
N PHE A 46 1.76 -5.08 11.15
CA PHE A 46 2.75 -5.60 10.21
C PHE A 46 4.18 -5.29 10.65
N TYR A 47 4.44 -4.05 11.07
CA TYR A 47 5.75 -3.68 11.61
C TYR A 47 6.10 -4.48 12.87
N ALA A 48 5.17 -4.64 13.78
CA ALA A 48 5.40 -5.42 15.02
C ALA A 48 5.75 -6.89 14.71
N GLN A 49 5.17 -7.46 13.64
CA GLN A 49 5.43 -8.85 13.24
C GLN A 49 6.73 -9.01 12.45
N THR A 50 7.12 -8.04 11.64
CA THR A 50 8.19 -8.20 10.65
C THR A 50 9.42 -7.33 10.91
N GLY A 51 9.28 -6.25 11.66
CA GLY A 51 10.31 -5.23 11.80
C GLY A 51 10.53 -4.38 10.55
N ILE A 52 9.69 -4.51 9.53
CA ILE A 52 9.81 -3.79 8.26
C ILE A 52 8.89 -2.58 8.26
N PRO A 53 9.41 -1.34 8.34
CA PRO A 53 8.57 -0.15 8.24
C PRO A 53 8.15 0.08 6.80
N LEU A 54 6.89 0.46 6.60
CA LEU A 54 6.31 0.79 5.30
C LEU A 54 5.85 2.25 5.30
N ASP A 55 5.90 2.90 4.15
CA ASP A 55 5.31 4.23 4.06
C ASP A 55 3.77 4.14 3.90
N PRO A 56 3.03 5.12 4.41
CA PRO A 56 1.56 5.06 4.40
C PRO A 56 0.94 5.47 3.06
N ILE A 57 1.73 5.93 2.10
CA ILE A 57 1.21 6.45 0.82
C ILE A 57 1.26 5.38 -0.27
N TYR A 58 2.39 4.67 -0.39
CA TYR A 58 2.64 3.73 -1.49
C TYR A 58 2.87 2.30 -1.01
N THR A 59 3.99 2.06 -0.32
CA THR A 59 4.43 0.69 -0.03
C THR A 59 3.52 -0.01 0.97
N GLY A 60 2.96 0.70 1.94
CA GLY A 60 1.99 0.12 2.86
C GLY A 60 0.74 -0.38 2.14
N LYS A 61 0.22 0.41 1.20
CA LYS A 61 -0.95 0.02 0.40
C LYS A 61 -0.66 -1.17 -0.51
N MET A 62 0.53 -1.19 -1.10
CA MET A 62 0.98 -2.32 -1.92
C MET A 62 1.04 -3.60 -1.10
N VAL A 63 1.72 -3.59 0.03
CA VAL A 63 1.88 -4.80 0.86
C VAL A 63 0.53 -5.25 1.42
N PHE A 64 -0.30 -4.33 1.89
CA PHE A 64 -1.67 -4.66 2.33
C PHE A 64 -2.44 -5.37 1.22
N GLY A 65 -2.43 -4.80 0.01
CA GLY A 65 -3.14 -5.36 -1.13
C GLY A 65 -2.64 -6.75 -1.50
N VAL A 66 -1.33 -6.95 -1.54
CA VAL A 66 -0.74 -8.26 -1.84
C VAL A 66 -1.11 -9.29 -0.77
N MET A 67 -1.04 -8.93 0.51
CA MET A 67 -1.41 -9.84 1.60
C MET A 67 -2.89 -10.22 1.56
N ASP A 68 -3.77 -9.26 1.26
CA ASP A 68 -5.19 -9.52 1.10
C ASP A 68 -5.48 -10.44 -0.10
N LEU A 69 -4.82 -10.20 -1.23
CA LEU A 69 -4.93 -11.05 -2.42
C LEU A 69 -4.43 -12.47 -2.16
N ILE A 70 -3.36 -12.64 -1.39
CA ILE A 70 -2.88 -13.96 -0.97
C ILE A 70 -3.97 -14.70 -0.18
N GLN A 71 -4.60 -14.04 0.78
CA GLN A 71 -5.67 -14.63 1.58
C GLN A 71 -6.89 -15.00 0.75
N ARG A 72 -7.15 -14.29 -0.34
CA ARG A 72 -8.25 -14.57 -1.27
C ARG A 72 -7.92 -15.59 -2.34
N ASN A 73 -6.76 -16.24 -2.27
CA ASN A 73 -6.30 -17.21 -3.26
C ASN A 73 -6.23 -16.64 -4.70
N TYR A 74 -5.91 -15.36 -4.82
CA TYR A 74 -5.79 -14.69 -6.11
C TYR A 74 -4.64 -15.23 -6.94
N PHE A 75 -3.53 -15.57 -6.29
CA PHE A 75 -2.35 -16.12 -6.97
C PHE A 75 -2.43 -17.65 -7.03
N PRO A 76 -1.90 -18.27 -8.11
CA PRO A 76 -1.81 -19.72 -8.19
C PRO A 76 -1.03 -20.31 -7.00
N PRO A 77 -1.35 -21.56 -6.57
CA PRO A 77 -0.60 -22.21 -5.50
C PRO A 77 0.91 -22.27 -5.79
N LYS A 78 1.73 -22.09 -4.75
CA LYS A 78 3.20 -22.09 -4.82
C LYS A 78 3.78 -20.95 -5.65
N SER A 79 3.02 -19.89 -5.91
CA SER A 79 3.54 -18.67 -6.55
C SER A 79 4.64 -18.04 -5.70
N LYS A 80 5.68 -17.54 -6.37
CA LYS A 80 6.71 -16.70 -5.74
C LYS A 80 6.36 -15.26 -6.01
N ILE A 81 6.20 -14.46 -4.94
CA ILE A 81 5.76 -13.08 -5.03
C ILE A 81 6.89 -12.17 -4.56
N LEU A 82 7.35 -11.29 -5.43
CA LEU A 82 8.33 -10.26 -5.11
C LEU A 82 7.60 -8.92 -4.90
N MET A 83 7.73 -8.36 -3.71
CA MET A 83 7.27 -7.01 -3.41
C MET A 83 8.46 -6.07 -3.33
N ILE A 84 8.42 -4.97 -4.09
CA ILE A 84 9.52 -4.02 -4.16
C ILE A 84 9.23 -2.84 -3.24
N HIS A 85 10.03 -2.70 -2.18
CA HIS A 85 9.96 -1.56 -1.27
C HIS A 85 10.74 -0.39 -1.84
N THR A 86 10.05 0.68 -2.19
CA THR A 86 10.65 1.84 -2.88
C THR A 86 11.05 2.98 -1.94
N GLY A 87 10.98 2.78 -0.62
CA GLY A 87 11.30 3.82 0.37
C GLY A 87 10.07 4.61 0.78
N GLY A 88 10.21 5.93 0.92
CA GLY A 88 9.09 6.81 1.27
C GLY A 88 8.85 6.97 2.78
N LEU A 89 9.74 6.46 3.64
CA LEU A 89 9.57 6.50 5.10
C LEU A 89 9.52 7.91 5.67
N GLN A 90 10.08 8.88 4.97
CA GLN A 90 9.99 10.30 5.35
C GLN A 90 8.54 10.81 5.40
N GLY A 91 7.60 10.13 4.75
CA GLY A 91 6.17 10.48 4.81
C GLY A 91 5.48 10.12 6.12
N ILE A 92 6.11 9.30 6.97
CA ILE A 92 5.51 8.84 8.23
C ILE A 92 5.27 10.00 9.20
N ALA A 93 6.26 10.88 9.38
CA ALA A 93 6.14 12.01 10.30
C ALA A 93 5.01 12.96 9.90
N GLY A 94 4.89 13.28 8.61
CA GLY A 94 3.80 14.13 8.11
C GLY A 94 2.43 13.48 8.26
N MET A 95 2.33 12.18 8.00
CA MET A 95 1.09 11.43 8.22
C MET A 95 0.69 11.42 9.71
N ASN A 96 1.64 11.17 10.60
CA ASN A 96 1.38 11.17 12.04
C ASN A 96 0.91 12.54 12.53
N ALA A 97 1.53 13.63 12.08
CA ALA A 97 1.09 14.98 12.43
C ALA A 97 -0.37 15.23 12.01
N LYS A 98 -0.76 14.74 10.84
CA LYS A 98 -2.14 14.83 10.36
C LYS A 98 -3.11 13.99 11.21
N LEU A 99 -2.72 12.75 11.53
CA LEU A 99 -3.55 11.84 12.32
C LEU A 99 -3.74 12.35 13.74
N GLU A 100 -2.70 12.89 14.38
CA GLU A 100 -2.78 13.48 15.71
C GLU A 100 -3.76 14.65 15.77
N LYS A 101 -3.74 15.54 14.76
CA LYS A 101 -4.70 16.63 14.66
C LYS A 101 -6.15 16.15 14.54
N GLN A 102 -6.37 14.95 14.03
CA GLN A 102 -7.67 14.33 13.85
C GLN A 102 -8.05 13.42 15.03
N ASN A 103 -7.23 13.34 16.08
CA ASN A 103 -7.40 12.42 17.21
C ASN A 103 -7.56 10.96 16.76
N LYS A 104 -6.76 10.55 15.78
CA LYS A 104 -6.75 9.19 15.21
C LYS A 104 -5.48 8.44 15.63
N PRO A 105 -5.51 7.09 15.61
CA PRO A 105 -4.31 6.29 15.82
C PRO A 105 -3.18 6.70 14.88
N ILE A 106 -1.95 6.71 15.39
CA ILE A 106 -0.75 7.06 14.62
C ILE A 106 0.05 5.82 14.26
N LEU A 107 1.00 5.99 13.34
CA LEU A 107 1.96 4.95 12.98
C LEU A 107 3.05 4.85 14.07
N VAL A 108 3.26 3.65 14.57
CA VAL A 108 4.30 3.31 15.56
C VAL A 108 5.26 2.32 14.90
N LEU A 109 6.16 2.84 14.06
CA LEU A 109 7.01 2.05 13.17
C LEU A 109 8.49 2.06 13.57
N TRP A 110 8.78 2.36 14.82
CA TRP A 110 10.15 2.39 15.34
C TRP A 110 10.22 1.70 16.70
#